data_68e5cb3a48318d1fda8ac7595d848618
#
_entry.id   68e5cb3a48318d1fda8ac7595d848618
#
_cell.length_a   1.000
_cell.length_b   1.000
_cell.length_c   1.000
_cell.angle_alpha   90.00
_cell.angle_beta   90.00
_cell.angle_gamma   90.00
#
_symmetry.space_group_name_H-M   'P 1'
#
loop_
_entity.id
_entity.type
_entity.pdbx_description
1 polymer ?
#
loop_
_entity_poly.entity_id
_entity_poly.type
_entity_poly.pdbx_seq_one_letter_code
_entity_poly.pdbx_strand_id
1 'polypeptide(L)'
;MRARFDTLFGRLFGVLLLAIVLAHLLAFFWFRNYGPPPPPPAPSEFSERFDGQRPPPDPRFGNRPPRPWFGGPLVPLTFQFVSLIIAAWYGAKLLTRPIQRLSDAAERLSENLDSPPLDESGPREARQAAHTFNLMQKRILEQVQQRSRMLGAVSHDLRTPLSRLKLRLEQIDDDKLQGQMRQDLNDMISMLDSTLTYLHEQRTSEAPQWMDVQALVESLSENAQDQGSNVQASGHCAPLQVQPMALRSCINNLLDNALRYAGDALISLEDSREELVIRVIDHGPGIAADKREAVFEPFFRLEGSRNRNSGGVGLGMTIAREAAERLGGQLSLEETSGGGLTAVIRLPRL
;
A
#
# COMPACT_ATOMS: atom_id res chain seq x y z
N MET A 1 23.75 14.60 30.30
CA MET A 1 23.26 13.26 30.75
C MET A 1 21.94 12.82 30.09
N ARG A 2 20.99 13.71 29.74
CA ARG A 2 19.71 13.35 29.06
C ARG A 2 19.85 12.70 27.68
N ALA A 3 20.92 12.99 26.92
CA ALA A 3 21.09 12.48 25.55
C ALA A 3 21.41 10.98 25.44
N ARG A 4 21.90 10.31 26.49
CA ARG A 4 22.22 8.88 26.45
C ARG A 4 21.02 7.95 26.63
N PHE A 5 19.94 8.43 27.26
CA PHE A 5 18.71 7.64 27.46
C PHE A 5 17.68 7.82 26.34
N ASP A 6 17.95 8.72 25.39
CA ASP A 6 17.05 8.95 24.24
C ASP A 6 17.29 7.95 23.09
N THR A 7 18.33 7.13 23.19
CA THR A 7 18.62 6.05 22.25
C THR A 7 17.82 4.79 22.58
N LEU A 8 17.54 3.98 21.56
CA LEU A 8 16.90 2.68 21.71
C LEU A 8 17.72 1.79 22.68
N PHE A 9 19.04 1.78 22.50
CA PHE A 9 19.98 1.09 23.37
C PHE A 9 19.88 1.58 24.82
N GLY A 10 19.88 2.91 25.03
CA GLY A 10 19.81 3.49 26.37
C GLY A 10 18.51 3.14 27.09
N ARG A 11 17.38 3.14 26.40
CA ARG A 11 16.06 2.74 26.94
C ARG A 11 16.03 1.25 27.26
N LEU A 12 16.56 0.41 26.39
CA LEU A 12 16.60 -1.05 26.58
C LEU A 12 17.52 -1.43 27.73
N PHE A 13 18.71 -0.84 27.78
CA PHE A 13 19.66 -1.02 28.88
C PHE A 13 19.08 -0.53 30.20
N GLY A 14 18.41 0.64 30.22
CA GLY A 14 17.76 1.16 31.41
C GLY A 14 16.66 0.23 31.95
N VAL A 15 15.83 -0.33 31.09
CA VAL A 15 14.77 -1.30 31.47
C VAL A 15 15.40 -2.57 32.03
N LEU A 16 16.44 -3.11 31.40
CA LEU A 16 17.11 -4.32 31.87
C LEU A 16 17.81 -4.09 33.21
N LEU A 17 18.50 -2.97 33.35
CA LEU A 17 19.17 -2.59 34.60
C LEU A 17 18.16 -2.41 35.74
N LEU A 18 17.04 -1.71 35.45
CA LEU A 18 15.96 -1.52 36.43
C LEU A 18 15.36 -2.85 36.86
N ALA A 19 15.14 -3.76 35.93
CA ALA A 19 14.60 -5.10 36.22
C ALA A 19 15.55 -5.91 37.11
N ILE A 20 16.85 -5.85 36.82
CA ILE A 20 17.88 -6.53 37.62
C ILE A 20 17.92 -5.94 39.04
N VAL A 21 17.98 -4.61 39.16
CA VAL A 21 18.02 -3.93 40.46
C VAL A 21 16.75 -4.23 41.27
N LEU A 22 15.59 -4.16 40.67
CA LEU A 22 14.31 -4.45 41.32
C LEU A 22 14.26 -5.90 41.81
N ALA A 23 14.69 -6.85 40.99
CA ALA A 23 14.75 -8.27 41.35
C ALA A 23 15.66 -8.52 42.58
N HIS A 24 16.83 -7.86 42.59
CA HIS A 24 17.74 -7.97 43.73
C HIS A 24 17.22 -7.31 45.02
N LEU A 25 16.55 -6.15 44.88
CA LEU A 25 15.91 -5.48 46.02
C LEU A 25 14.79 -6.35 46.62
N LEU A 26 13.95 -6.94 45.76
CA LEU A 26 12.87 -7.85 46.19
C LEU A 26 13.44 -9.10 46.87
N ALA A 27 14.49 -9.68 46.30
CA ALA A 27 15.20 -10.82 46.90
C ALA A 27 15.83 -10.49 48.24
N PHE A 28 16.50 -9.32 48.35
CA PHE A 28 17.07 -8.84 49.62
C PHE A 28 16.01 -8.60 50.69
N PHE A 29 14.90 -7.93 50.35
CA PHE A 29 13.77 -7.67 51.26
C PHE A 29 13.15 -8.96 51.73
N TRP A 30 12.96 -9.93 50.84
CA TRP A 30 12.47 -11.26 51.17
C TRP A 30 13.43 -11.99 52.11
N PHE A 31 14.73 -11.98 51.81
CA PHE A 31 15.74 -12.64 52.65
C PHE A 31 15.86 -12.03 54.03
N ARG A 32 15.71 -10.71 54.15
CA ARG A 32 15.69 -9.98 55.42
C ARG A 32 14.49 -10.35 56.30
N ASN A 33 13.33 -10.52 55.71
CA ASN A 33 12.08 -10.76 56.48
C ASN A 33 11.80 -12.25 56.73
N TYR A 34 12.24 -13.12 55.83
CA TYR A 34 11.91 -14.55 55.84
C TYR A 34 13.18 -15.44 55.72
N GLY A 35 14.34 -14.87 55.67
CA GLY A 35 15.61 -15.60 55.60
C GLY A 35 15.90 -16.34 56.91
N PRO A 36 16.78 -17.37 56.90
CA PRO A 36 17.20 -18.06 58.09
C PRO A 36 17.91 -17.08 59.06
N PRO A 37 17.70 -17.20 60.36
CA PRO A 37 18.43 -16.42 61.33
C PRO A 37 19.97 -16.67 61.19
N PRO A 38 20.78 -15.64 61.43
CA PRO A 38 22.25 -15.79 61.36
C PRO A 38 22.72 -16.94 62.24
N PRO A 39 23.72 -17.71 61.84
CA PRO A 39 24.27 -18.73 62.65
C PRO A 39 24.76 -18.09 63.99
N PRO A 40 24.55 -18.77 65.12
CA PRO A 40 25.07 -18.27 66.38
C PRO A 40 26.57 -18.07 66.29
N PRO A 41 27.13 -17.03 66.95
CA PRO A 41 28.58 -16.81 66.99
C PRO A 41 29.28 -18.09 67.47
N ALA A 42 30.37 -18.45 66.78
CA ALA A 42 31.15 -19.62 67.18
C ALA A 42 31.56 -19.46 68.62
N PRO A 43 31.35 -20.46 69.44
CA PRO A 43 31.73 -20.37 70.85
C PRO A 43 33.27 -20.39 70.95
N SER A 44 33.86 -19.22 70.92
CA SER A 44 35.28 -19.06 71.22
C SER A 44 35.66 -19.37 72.67
N GLU A 45 34.68 -19.47 73.55
CA GLU A 45 34.87 -19.78 74.96
C GLU A 45 34.53 -21.21 75.36
N PHE A 46 33.97 -22.03 74.44
CA PHE A 46 33.56 -23.41 74.79
C PHE A 46 34.63 -24.46 74.50
N SER A 47 35.72 -24.11 73.81
CA SER A 47 36.79 -25.07 73.48
C SER A 47 37.72 -25.38 74.65
N GLU A 48 37.79 -24.54 75.68
CA GLU A 48 38.69 -24.74 76.81
C GLU A 48 38.06 -25.56 77.97
N ARG A 49 36.78 -25.86 77.93
CA ARG A 49 36.08 -26.47 79.07
C ARG A 49 35.71 -27.94 78.90
N PHE A 50 35.88 -28.52 77.75
CA PHE A 50 35.55 -29.93 77.49
C PHE A 50 36.74 -30.68 76.92
N ASP A 51 37.56 -31.18 77.81
CA ASP A 51 38.69 -32.06 77.52
C ASP A 51 38.16 -33.35 76.84
N GLY A 52 38.16 -33.40 75.51
CA GLY A 52 37.92 -34.60 74.69
C GLY A 52 36.49 -35.17 74.60
N GLN A 53 35.46 -34.60 75.28
CA GLN A 53 34.09 -35.07 75.17
C GLN A 53 33.23 -34.16 74.27
N ARG A 54 32.51 -34.75 73.32
CA ARG A 54 31.57 -34.00 72.47
C ARG A 54 30.52 -33.31 73.39
N PRO A 55 30.31 -32.00 73.26
CA PRO A 55 29.31 -31.32 74.05
C PRO A 55 27.94 -31.96 73.79
N PRO A 56 27.07 -32.07 74.85
CA PRO A 56 25.75 -32.60 74.65
C PRO A 56 24.97 -31.78 73.63
N PRO A 57 24.16 -32.43 72.80
CA PRO A 57 23.36 -31.74 71.78
C PRO A 57 22.51 -30.67 72.48
N ASP A 58 22.68 -29.39 72.07
CA ASP A 58 21.89 -28.28 72.61
C ASP A 58 20.39 -28.56 72.37
N PRO A 59 19.57 -28.64 73.43
CA PRO A 59 18.13 -28.95 73.32
C PRO A 59 17.38 -27.96 72.39
N ARG A 60 17.95 -26.79 72.09
CA ARG A 60 17.42 -25.78 71.21
C ARG A 60 17.55 -26.17 69.72
N PHE A 61 18.37 -27.17 69.38
CA PHE A 61 18.53 -27.64 68.01
C PHE A 61 17.72 -28.90 67.68
N GLY A 62 17.09 -29.56 68.69
CA GLY A 62 16.38 -30.81 68.50
C GLY A 62 14.99 -30.72 67.88
N ASN A 63 14.34 -29.56 67.95
CA ASN A 63 12.96 -29.37 67.47
C ASN A 63 12.87 -28.20 66.46
N ARG A 64 13.69 -28.22 65.45
CA ARG A 64 13.45 -27.28 64.34
C ARG A 64 12.28 -27.82 63.54
N PRO A 65 11.16 -27.02 63.38
CA PRO A 65 10.11 -27.42 62.51
C PRO A 65 10.69 -27.61 61.09
N PRO A 66 10.14 -28.54 60.31
CA PRO A 66 10.62 -28.75 58.93
C PRO A 66 10.56 -27.40 58.21
N ARG A 67 11.69 -27.01 57.63
CA ARG A 67 11.76 -25.77 56.85
C ARG A 67 10.64 -25.80 55.84
N PRO A 68 9.75 -24.81 55.80
CA PRO A 68 8.78 -24.75 54.72
C PRO A 68 9.56 -24.73 53.42
N TRP A 69 9.25 -25.65 52.52
CA TRP A 69 9.97 -25.79 51.23
C TRP A 69 9.93 -24.48 50.41
N PHE A 70 8.97 -23.58 50.72
CA PHE A 70 8.87 -22.21 50.24
C PHE A 70 9.93 -21.24 50.82
N GLY A 71 10.77 -21.63 51.75
CA GLY A 71 11.79 -20.80 52.37
C GLY A 71 13.19 -20.90 51.76
N GLY A 72 13.35 -21.63 50.66
CA GLY A 72 14.63 -21.86 50.02
C GLY A 72 15.01 -20.79 48.95
N PRO A 73 16.13 -20.99 48.23
CA PRO A 73 16.60 -20.05 47.19
C PRO A 73 15.67 -19.94 45.98
N LEU A 74 14.61 -20.75 45.92
CA LEU A 74 13.63 -20.72 44.80
C LEU A 74 12.86 -19.40 44.71
N VAL A 75 12.51 -18.76 45.84
CA VAL A 75 11.72 -17.52 45.86
C VAL A 75 12.49 -16.33 45.23
N PRO A 76 13.75 -16.05 45.61
CA PRO A 76 14.55 -15.05 44.89
C PRO A 76 14.69 -15.34 43.40
N LEU A 77 14.89 -16.61 43.01
CA LEU A 77 14.99 -17.01 41.61
C LEU A 77 13.69 -16.77 40.82
N THR A 78 12.53 -16.99 41.41
CA THR A 78 11.24 -16.69 40.76
C THR A 78 11.05 -15.21 40.54
N PHE A 79 11.41 -14.33 41.51
CA PHE A 79 11.38 -12.86 41.30
C PHE A 79 12.31 -12.43 40.16
N GLN A 80 13.53 -13.00 40.08
CA GLN A 80 14.49 -12.70 39.02
C GLN A 80 13.98 -13.16 37.66
N PHE A 81 13.37 -14.35 37.58
CA PHE A 81 12.84 -14.90 36.33
C PHE A 81 11.64 -14.09 35.81
N VAL A 82 10.68 -13.76 36.69
CA VAL A 82 9.52 -12.94 36.33
C VAL A 82 9.94 -11.54 35.88
N SER A 83 10.87 -10.91 36.61
CA SER A 83 11.42 -9.61 36.25
C SER A 83 12.11 -9.62 34.87
N LEU A 84 12.87 -10.68 34.56
CA LEU A 84 13.54 -10.84 33.27
C LEU A 84 12.52 -11.04 32.13
N ILE A 85 11.46 -11.82 32.34
CA ILE A 85 10.38 -12.00 31.34
C ILE A 85 9.70 -10.67 31.03
N ILE A 86 9.34 -9.89 32.06
CA ILE A 86 8.71 -8.57 31.89
C ILE A 86 9.66 -7.63 31.12
N ALA A 87 10.93 -7.59 31.49
CA ALA A 87 11.93 -6.76 30.81
C ALA A 87 12.14 -7.18 29.36
N ALA A 88 12.18 -8.47 29.09
CA ALA A 88 12.33 -9.02 27.74
C ALA A 88 11.10 -8.70 26.87
N TRP A 89 9.88 -8.87 27.42
CA TRP A 89 8.64 -8.54 26.71
C TRP A 89 8.54 -7.04 26.37
N TYR A 90 8.86 -6.18 27.35
CA TYR A 90 8.85 -4.73 27.13
C TYR A 90 9.94 -4.30 26.15
N GLY A 91 11.13 -4.86 26.26
CA GLY A 91 12.25 -4.62 25.34
C GLY A 91 11.92 -5.06 23.90
N ALA A 92 11.34 -6.24 23.73
CA ALA A 92 10.89 -6.72 22.45
C ALA A 92 9.85 -5.77 21.82
N LYS A 93 8.87 -5.31 22.61
CA LYS A 93 7.86 -4.34 22.14
C LYS A 93 8.46 -2.98 21.74
N LEU A 94 9.48 -2.53 22.47
CA LEU A 94 10.18 -1.27 22.19
C LEU A 94 10.95 -1.34 20.85
N LEU A 95 11.51 -2.50 20.51
CA LEU A 95 12.23 -2.75 19.27
C LEU A 95 11.31 -2.99 18.07
N THR A 96 10.25 -3.79 18.27
CA THR A 96 9.41 -4.25 17.16
C THR A 96 8.50 -3.15 16.63
N ARG A 97 7.93 -2.32 17.52
CA ARG A 97 6.99 -1.26 17.13
C ARG A 97 7.51 -0.27 16.08
N PRO A 98 8.74 0.30 16.20
CA PRO A 98 9.26 1.22 15.18
C PRO A 98 9.47 0.53 13.83
N ILE A 99 9.91 -0.72 13.84
CA ILE A 99 10.15 -1.50 12.60
C ILE A 99 8.82 -1.79 11.90
N GLN A 100 7.79 -2.19 12.65
CA GLN A 100 6.46 -2.40 12.09
C GLN A 100 5.90 -1.13 11.47
N ARG A 101 6.00 0.02 12.14
CA ARG A 101 5.56 1.31 11.58
C ARG A 101 6.27 1.69 10.29
N LEU A 102 7.57 1.41 10.18
CA LEU A 102 8.32 1.62 8.95
C LEU A 102 7.87 0.67 7.84
N SER A 103 7.62 -0.59 8.17
CA SER A 103 7.10 -1.58 7.22
C SER A 103 5.72 -1.21 6.69
N ASP A 104 4.79 -0.87 7.60
CA ASP A 104 3.43 -0.45 7.25
C ASP A 104 3.42 0.84 6.39
N ALA A 105 4.37 1.75 6.68
CA ALA A 105 4.51 2.97 5.88
C ALA A 105 5.11 2.71 4.51
N ALA A 106 6.05 1.75 4.39
CA ALA A 106 6.62 1.35 3.11
C ALA A 106 5.57 0.66 2.23
N GLU A 107 4.70 -0.15 2.83
CA GLU A 107 3.57 -0.79 2.15
C GLU A 107 2.58 0.27 1.63
N ARG A 108 2.14 1.20 2.50
CA ARG A 108 1.28 2.32 2.09
C ARG A 108 1.91 3.18 1.00
N LEU A 109 3.23 3.43 1.06
CA LEU A 109 3.94 4.21 0.04
C LEU A 109 3.97 3.49 -1.31
N SER A 110 4.04 2.14 -1.32
CA SER A 110 3.99 1.35 -2.55
C SER A 110 2.62 1.43 -3.24
N GLU A 111 1.55 1.54 -2.46
CA GLU A 111 0.18 1.64 -2.96
C GLU A 111 -0.20 3.09 -3.31
N ASN A 112 0.24 4.05 -2.49
CA ASN A 112 -0.08 5.46 -2.65
C ASN A 112 1.11 6.35 -2.26
N LEU A 113 1.69 7.01 -3.26
CA LEU A 113 2.80 7.95 -3.07
C LEU A 113 2.44 9.17 -2.22
N ASP A 114 1.16 9.58 -2.19
CA ASP A 114 0.66 10.71 -1.39
C ASP A 114 0.27 10.29 0.05
N SER A 115 0.68 9.10 0.50
CA SER A 115 0.46 8.64 1.88
C SER A 115 1.05 9.64 2.89
N PRO A 116 0.40 9.86 4.06
CA PRO A 116 0.88 10.82 5.04
C PRO A 116 2.27 10.44 5.56
N PRO A 117 3.14 11.43 5.86
CA PRO A 117 4.48 11.18 6.37
C PRO A 117 4.41 10.46 7.72
N LEU A 118 5.46 9.67 8.01
CA LEU A 118 5.65 9.03 9.29
C LEU A 118 5.85 10.05 10.41
N ASP A 119 5.22 9.77 11.57
CA ASP A 119 5.48 10.53 12.78
C ASP A 119 6.93 10.31 13.28
N GLU A 120 7.69 11.40 13.39
CA GLU A 120 9.08 11.42 13.85
C GLU A 120 9.15 11.40 15.38
N SER A 121 8.54 10.37 16.01
CA SER A 121 8.50 10.18 17.45
C SER A 121 9.27 8.95 17.90
N GLY A 122 9.61 8.89 19.20
CA GLY A 122 10.23 7.71 19.81
C GLY A 122 11.73 7.88 20.08
N PRO A 123 12.50 6.78 20.13
CA PRO A 123 13.95 6.81 20.32
C PRO A 123 14.67 7.50 19.16
N ARG A 124 15.87 8.01 19.41
CA ARG A 124 16.65 8.76 18.42
C ARG A 124 16.80 8.03 17.09
N GLU A 125 17.09 6.72 17.16
CA GLU A 125 17.30 5.87 15.99
C GLU A 125 16.01 5.73 15.16
N ALA A 126 14.86 5.57 15.82
CA ALA A 126 13.56 5.49 15.18
C ALA A 126 13.17 6.83 14.53
N ARG A 127 13.39 7.96 15.22
CA ARG A 127 13.16 9.30 14.67
C ARG A 127 14.02 9.54 13.43
N GLN A 128 15.29 9.17 13.49
CA GLN A 128 16.20 9.33 12.36
C GLN A 128 15.79 8.46 11.16
N ALA A 129 15.34 7.23 11.41
CA ALA A 129 14.83 6.35 10.36
C ALA A 129 13.54 6.91 9.73
N ALA A 130 12.59 7.37 10.55
CA ALA A 130 11.36 8.02 10.08
C ALA A 130 11.66 9.29 9.27
N HIS A 131 12.56 10.15 9.75
CA HIS A 131 12.99 11.35 9.04
C HIS A 131 13.61 11.02 7.66
N THR A 132 14.52 10.03 7.62
CA THR A 132 15.16 9.60 6.37
C THR A 132 14.13 9.02 5.39
N PHE A 133 13.15 8.25 5.91
CA PHE A 133 12.04 7.72 5.11
C PHE A 133 11.18 8.85 4.53
N ASN A 134 10.77 9.82 5.34
CA ASN A 134 9.99 10.99 4.90
C ASN A 134 10.75 11.80 3.84
N LEU A 135 12.06 11.97 4.00
CA LEU A 135 12.90 12.65 3.00
C LEU A 135 12.97 11.87 1.69
N MET A 136 13.07 10.54 1.76
CA MET A 136 13.03 9.67 0.57
C MET A 136 11.68 9.78 -0.14
N GLN A 137 10.57 9.67 0.58
CA GLN A 137 9.21 9.85 0.06
C GLN A 137 9.07 11.18 -0.66
N LYS A 138 9.48 12.28 -0.01
CA LYS A 138 9.45 13.62 -0.60
C LYS A 138 10.24 13.71 -1.90
N ARG A 139 11.45 13.14 -1.94
CA ARG A 139 12.29 13.13 -3.16
C ARG A 139 11.66 12.34 -4.29
N ILE A 140 11.04 11.19 -3.99
CA ILE A 140 10.32 10.40 -5.01
C ILE A 140 9.16 11.22 -5.57
N LEU A 141 8.36 11.84 -4.72
CA LEU A 141 7.27 12.73 -5.13
C LEU A 141 7.76 13.89 -6.01
N GLU A 142 8.83 14.57 -5.60
CA GLU A 142 9.43 15.67 -6.36
C GLU A 142 9.93 15.19 -7.74
N GLN A 143 10.58 14.02 -7.82
CA GLN A 143 11.04 13.44 -9.10
C GLN A 143 9.86 13.11 -10.02
N VAL A 144 8.81 12.47 -9.49
CA VAL A 144 7.60 12.15 -10.25
C VAL A 144 6.95 13.43 -10.75
N GLN A 145 6.87 14.46 -9.91
CA GLN A 145 6.32 15.77 -10.28
C GLN A 145 7.15 16.49 -11.33
N GLN A 146 8.47 16.46 -11.21
CA GLN A 146 9.36 17.08 -12.18
C GLN A 146 9.26 16.40 -13.55
N ARG A 147 9.23 15.06 -13.57
CA ARG A 147 9.08 14.27 -14.78
C ARG A 147 7.80 14.60 -15.54
N SER A 148 6.69 14.73 -14.82
CA SER A 148 5.40 15.09 -15.43
C SER A 148 5.36 16.53 -15.94
N ARG A 149 5.92 17.49 -15.18
CA ARG A 149 6.02 18.88 -15.65
C ARG A 149 6.84 18.99 -16.93
N MET A 150 7.97 18.24 -16.99
CA MET A 150 8.80 18.19 -18.18
C MET A 150 8.03 17.62 -19.38
N LEU A 151 7.30 16.53 -19.19
CA LEU A 151 6.49 15.91 -20.24
C LEU A 151 5.36 16.82 -20.70
N GLY A 152 4.70 17.55 -19.77
CA GLY A 152 3.69 18.55 -20.10
C GLY A 152 4.27 19.71 -20.93
N ALA A 153 5.45 20.21 -20.57
CA ALA A 153 6.13 21.25 -21.35
C ALA A 153 6.53 20.77 -22.75
N VAL A 154 7.14 19.57 -22.84
CA VAL A 154 7.51 18.96 -24.14
C VAL A 154 6.29 18.79 -25.05
N SER A 155 5.15 18.36 -24.49
CA SER A 155 3.94 18.23 -25.28
C SER A 155 3.40 19.56 -25.81
N HIS A 156 3.37 20.57 -24.96
CA HIS A 156 2.99 21.91 -25.39
C HIS A 156 3.88 22.40 -26.53
N ASP A 157 5.20 22.19 -26.40
CA ASP A 157 6.18 22.63 -27.38
C ASP A 157 6.14 21.82 -28.70
N LEU A 158 5.70 20.54 -28.61
CA LEU A 158 5.45 19.71 -29.80
C LEU A 158 4.12 20.04 -30.49
N ARG A 159 3.08 20.42 -29.74
CA ARG A 159 1.78 20.79 -30.34
C ARG A 159 1.90 21.98 -31.30
N THR A 160 2.74 22.95 -30.98
CA THR A 160 2.96 24.15 -31.82
C THR A 160 3.49 23.81 -33.21
N PRO A 161 4.61 23.07 -33.42
CA PRO A 161 5.09 22.69 -34.74
C PRO A 161 4.12 21.75 -35.48
N LEU A 162 3.43 20.84 -34.76
CA LEU A 162 2.42 19.96 -35.35
C LEU A 162 1.23 20.76 -35.90
N SER A 163 0.76 21.80 -35.20
CA SER A 163 -0.28 22.71 -35.68
C SER A 163 0.18 23.48 -36.92
N ARG A 164 1.45 23.93 -36.98
CA ARG A 164 2.03 24.58 -38.18
C ARG A 164 2.11 23.59 -39.33
N LEU A 165 2.49 22.35 -39.12
CA LEU A 165 2.49 21.31 -40.14
C LEU A 165 1.07 21.07 -40.68
N LYS A 166 0.05 21.04 -39.83
CA LYS A 166 -1.37 20.93 -40.21
C LYS A 166 -1.78 22.05 -41.15
N LEU A 167 -1.42 23.30 -40.86
CA LEU A 167 -1.69 24.46 -41.73
C LEU A 167 -0.95 24.40 -43.09
N ARG A 168 0.28 23.87 -43.10
CA ARG A 168 1.03 23.70 -44.34
C ARG A 168 0.48 22.58 -45.22
N LEU A 169 -0.11 21.54 -44.62
CA LEU A 169 -0.77 20.48 -45.39
C LEU A 169 -1.97 20.96 -46.18
N GLU A 170 -2.62 22.04 -45.75
CA GLU A 170 -3.73 22.65 -46.51
C GLU A 170 -3.28 23.32 -47.83
N GLN A 171 -1.96 23.50 -48.03
CA GLN A 171 -1.38 24.09 -49.25
C GLN A 171 -0.91 23.03 -50.25
N ILE A 172 -1.15 21.74 -49.98
CA ILE A 172 -0.79 20.63 -50.88
C ILE A 172 -1.94 20.39 -51.84
N ASP A 173 -1.66 20.46 -53.12
CA ASP A 173 -2.65 20.29 -54.20
C ASP A 173 -3.00 18.80 -54.46
N ASP A 174 -2.23 17.84 -53.97
CA ASP A 174 -2.50 16.41 -54.11
C ASP A 174 -3.39 15.93 -52.96
N ASP A 175 -4.68 15.77 -53.21
CA ASP A 175 -5.70 15.37 -52.27
C ASP A 175 -5.39 14.04 -51.54
N LYS A 176 -4.75 13.08 -52.26
CA LYS A 176 -4.42 11.78 -51.69
C LYS A 176 -3.25 11.89 -50.70
N LEU A 177 -2.21 12.61 -51.10
CA LEU A 177 -1.06 12.86 -50.25
C LEU A 177 -1.42 13.71 -49.03
N GLN A 178 -2.24 14.77 -49.24
CA GLN A 178 -2.77 15.62 -48.21
C GLN A 178 -3.57 14.80 -47.18
N GLY A 179 -4.47 13.90 -47.63
CA GLY A 179 -5.27 13.04 -46.76
C GLY A 179 -4.41 12.09 -45.90
N GLN A 180 -3.39 11.47 -46.50
CA GLN A 180 -2.48 10.59 -45.76
C GLN A 180 -1.66 11.36 -44.73
N MET A 181 -1.06 12.47 -45.09
CA MET A 181 -0.27 13.28 -44.15
C MET A 181 -1.13 13.90 -43.04
N ARG A 182 -2.39 14.27 -43.33
CA ARG A 182 -3.34 14.75 -42.31
C ARG A 182 -3.67 13.66 -41.30
N GLN A 183 -3.84 12.43 -41.79
CA GLN A 183 -4.07 11.27 -40.91
C GLN A 183 -2.85 11.01 -40.02
N ASP A 184 -1.64 10.94 -40.60
CA ASP A 184 -0.41 10.72 -39.83
C ASP A 184 -0.22 11.80 -38.75
N LEU A 185 -0.50 13.05 -39.06
CA LEU A 185 -0.37 14.17 -38.14
C LEU A 185 -1.40 14.10 -37.01
N ASN A 186 -2.65 13.73 -37.31
CA ASN A 186 -3.68 13.54 -36.30
C ASN A 186 -3.33 12.36 -35.37
N ASP A 187 -2.78 11.28 -35.91
CA ASP A 187 -2.30 10.13 -35.13
C ASP A 187 -1.16 10.52 -34.20
N MET A 188 -0.20 11.36 -34.66
CA MET A 188 0.88 11.88 -33.81
C MET A 188 0.33 12.76 -32.66
N ILE A 189 -0.63 13.65 -32.94
CA ILE A 189 -1.26 14.51 -31.91
C ILE A 189 -1.99 13.63 -30.91
N SER A 190 -2.79 12.65 -31.35
CA SER A 190 -3.51 11.72 -30.51
C SER A 190 -2.56 10.90 -29.63
N MET A 191 -1.42 10.46 -30.18
CA MET A 191 -0.40 9.74 -29.43
C MET A 191 0.18 10.60 -28.30
N LEU A 192 0.49 11.85 -28.61
CA LEU A 192 1.04 12.79 -27.65
C LEU A 192 0.05 13.06 -26.50
N ASP A 193 -1.22 13.39 -26.84
CA ASP A 193 -2.26 13.69 -25.88
C ASP A 193 -2.59 12.46 -25.00
N SER A 194 -2.68 11.26 -25.58
CA SER A 194 -2.92 10.00 -24.82
C SER A 194 -1.77 9.66 -23.87
N THR A 195 -0.52 9.86 -24.32
CA THR A 195 0.65 9.62 -23.45
C THR A 195 0.67 10.58 -22.26
N LEU A 196 0.31 11.85 -22.49
CA LEU A 196 0.23 12.83 -21.40
C LEU A 196 -0.89 12.55 -20.43
N THR A 197 -2.06 12.18 -20.93
CA THR A 197 -3.22 11.79 -20.11
C THR A 197 -2.83 10.61 -19.23
N TYR A 198 -2.21 9.59 -19.81
CA TYR A 198 -1.71 8.43 -19.07
C TYR A 198 -0.76 8.82 -17.92
N LEU A 199 0.23 9.68 -18.20
CA LEU A 199 1.18 10.15 -17.20
C LEU A 199 0.57 11.07 -16.15
N HIS A 200 -0.49 11.80 -16.50
CA HIS A 200 -1.22 12.67 -15.58
C HIS A 200 -2.11 11.86 -14.64
N GLU A 201 -2.80 10.86 -15.15
CA GLU A 201 -3.69 9.99 -14.39
C GLU A 201 -2.96 9.09 -13.39
N GLN A 202 -1.73 8.65 -13.70
CA GLN A 202 -0.89 7.91 -12.75
C GLN A 202 -0.58 8.70 -11.47
N ARG A 203 -0.79 10.03 -11.44
CA ARG A 203 -0.43 10.92 -10.34
C ARG A 203 -1.59 11.36 -9.47
N THR A 204 -2.81 11.34 -10.00
CA THR A 204 -3.95 11.90 -9.30
C THR A 204 -4.52 10.87 -8.33
N SER A 205 -4.09 10.92 -7.08
CA SER A 205 -4.76 10.21 -6.00
C SER A 205 -5.98 11.03 -5.58
N GLU A 206 -7.10 10.75 -6.23
CA GLU A 206 -8.38 11.35 -5.86
C GLU A 206 -8.96 10.60 -4.65
N ALA A 207 -9.47 11.35 -3.67
CA ALA A 207 -10.13 10.71 -2.54
C ALA A 207 -11.44 10.04 -2.99
N PRO A 208 -11.76 8.81 -2.51
CA PRO A 208 -13.03 8.16 -2.81
C PRO A 208 -14.21 9.02 -2.37
N GLN A 209 -15.21 9.19 -3.24
CA GLN A 209 -16.42 9.96 -3.01
C GLN A 209 -17.64 9.12 -3.38
N TRP A 210 -18.78 9.39 -2.72
CA TRP A 210 -20.04 8.81 -3.12
C TRP A 210 -20.46 9.35 -4.50
N MET A 211 -20.56 8.45 -5.45
CA MET A 211 -20.87 8.78 -6.85
C MET A 211 -22.08 7.99 -7.34
N ASP A 212 -22.96 8.67 -8.06
CA ASP A 212 -24.00 8.04 -8.85
C ASP A 212 -23.38 7.52 -10.15
N VAL A 213 -23.04 6.22 -10.16
CA VAL A 213 -22.43 5.56 -11.31
C VAL A 213 -23.39 5.42 -12.47
N GLN A 214 -24.71 5.27 -12.20
CA GLN A 214 -25.73 5.22 -13.24
C GLN A 214 -25.78 6.54 -13.99
N ALA A 215 -25.85 7.67 -13.30
CA ALA A 215 -25.85 8.99 -13.91
C ALA A 215 -24.57 9.26 -14.74
N LEU A 216 -23.41 8.74 -14.29
CA LEU A 216 -22.19 8.81 -15.07
C LEU A 216 -22.30 8.04 -16.39
N VAL A 217 -22.76 6.79 -16.36
CA VAL A 217 -22.91 5.92 -17.54
C VAL A 217 -23.93 6.50 -18.52
N GLU A 218 -25.05 7.00 -18.01
CA GLU A 218 -26.07 7.68 -18.81
C GLU A 218 -25.48 8.92 -19.52
N SER A 219 -24.78 9.79 -18.78
CA SER A 219 -24.11 10.98 -19.34
C SER A 219 -23.07 10.64 -20.40
N LEU A 220 -22.29 9.56 -20.23
CA LEU A 220 -21.32 9.12 -21.23
C LEU A 220 -22.00 8.58 -22.50
N SER A 221 -23.10 7.85 -22.33
CA SER A 221 -23.91 7.33 -23.44
C SER A 221 -24.54 8.46 -24.23
N GLU A 222 -25.18 9.45 -23.57
CA GLU A 222 -25.79 10.63 -24.20
C GLU A 222 -24.73 11.44 -24.96
N ASN A 223 -23.59 11.71 -24.37
CA ASN A 223 -22.51 12.43 -25.05
C ASN A 223 -22.00 11.71 -26.31
N ALA A 224 -21.96 10.39 -26.31
CA ALA A 224 -21.58 9.61 -27.49
C ALA A 224 -22.68 9.60 -28.54
N GLN A 225 -23.97 9.56 -28.15
CA GLN A 225 -25.13 9.67 -29.04
C GLN A 225 -25.18 11.04 -29.72
N ASP A 226 -24.91 12.12 -28.98
CA ASP A 226 -24.84 13.49 -29.52
C ASP A 226 -23.76 13.65 -30.59
N GLN A 227 -22.70 12.84 -30.50
CA GLN A 227 -21.66 12.76 -31.52
C GLN A 227 -22.00 11.81 -32.68
N GLY A 228 -23.22 11.26 -32.70
CA GLY A 228 -23.68 10.36 -33.74
C GLY A 228 -23.28 8.90 -33.59
N SER A 229 -22.77 8.49 -32.42
CA SER A 229 -22.40 7.11 -32.15
C SER A 229 -23.58 6.29 -31.63
N ASN A 230 -23.62 4.99 -31.96
CA ASN A 230 -24.68 4.09 -31.47
C ASN A 230 -24.24 3.49 -30.10
N VAL A 231 -24.64 4.16 -29.02
CA VAL A 231 -24.37 3.72 -27.66
C VAL A 231 -25.68 3.59 -26.90
N GLN A 232 -25.79 2.53 -26.11
CA GLN A 232 -26.92 2.31 -25.21
C GLN A 232 -26.43 2.06 -23.79
N ALA A 233 -27.22 2.49 -22.80
CA ALA A 233 -26.97 2.19 -21.38
C ALA A 233 -28.16 1.38 -20.84
N SER A 234 -27.90 0.41 -19.98
CA SER A 234 -28.93 -0.43 -19.35
C SER A 234 -28.53 -0.83 -17.93
N GLY A 235 -29.53 -1.17 -17.13
CA GLY A 235 -29.35 -1.57 -15.73
C GLY A 235 -29.41 -0.40 -14.75
N HIS A 236 -29.41 -0.72 -13.48
CA HIS A 236 -29.52 0.23 -12.38
C HIS A 236 -28.48 -0.14 -11.31
N CYS A 237 -27.93 0.85 -10.64
CA CYS A 237 -27.07 0.64 -9.49
C CYS A 237 -27.27 1.72 -8.41
N ALA A 238 -27.05 1.36 -7.17
CA ALA A 238 -26.98 2.32 -6.08
C ALA A 238 -25.66 3.09 -6.13
N PRO A 239 -25.57 4.30 -5.55
CA PRO A 239 -24.32 5.03 -5.44
C PRO A 239 -23.19 4.17 -4.84
N LEU A 240 -21.97 4.39 -5.33
CA LEU A 240 -20.78 3.67 -4.89
C LEU A 240 -19.69 4.66 -4.46
N GLN A 241 -18.92 4.30 -3.44
CA GLN A 241 -17.78 5.10 -3.01
C GLN A 241 -16.56 4.77 -3.89
N VAL A 242 -16.25 5.66 -4.81
CA VAL A 242 -15.17 5.48 -5.82
C VAL A 242 -14.42 6.78 -6.07
N GLN A 243 -13.32 6.69 -6.77
CA GLN A 243 -12.60 7.83 -7.32
C GLN A 243 -13.28 8.24 -8.66
N PRO A 244 -13.99 9.38 -8.74
CA PRO A 244 -14.81 9.74 -9.90
C PRO A 244 -14.04 9.84 -11.21
N MET A 245 -12.84 10.46 -11.19
CA MET A 245 -12.02 10.61 -12.39
C MET A 245 -11.49 9.27 -12.89
N ALA A 246 -11.05 8.38 -11.98
CA ALA A 246 -10.57 7.06 -12.36
C ALA A 246 -11.68 6.21 -13.00
N LEU A 247 -12.90 6.23 -12.43
CA LEU A 247 -14.03 5.49 -12.99
C LEU A 247 -14.43 6.04 -14.35
N ARG A 248 -14.53 7.36 -14.50
CA ARG A 248 -14.82 8.02 -15.77
C ARG A 248 -13.78 7.67 -16.83
N SER A 249 -12.50 7.72 -16.49
CA SER A 249 -11.40 7.39 -17.40
C SER A 249 -11.46 5.92 -17.83
N CYS A 250 -11.71 5.00 -16.89
CA CYS A 250 -11.86 3.58 -17.18
C CYS A 250 -12.96 3.33 -18.22
N ILE A 251 -14.17 3.84 -17.96
CA ILE A 251 -15.34 3.61 -18.84
C ILE A 251 -15.12 4.30 -20.20
N ASN A 252 -14.60 5.54 -20.24
CA ASN A 252 -14.33 6.25 -21.49
C ASN A 252 -13.34 5.49 -22.39
N ASN A 253 -12.22 4.99 -21.82
CA ASN A 253 -11.24 4.25 -22.62
C ASN A 253 -11.83 2.96 -23.22
N LEU A 254 -12.69 2.28 -22.48
CA LEU A 254 -13.40 1.08 -22.98
C LEU A 254 -14.45 1.43 -24.03
N LEU A 255 -15.22 2.50 -23.81
CA LEU A 255 -16.23 2.98 -24.74
C LEU A 255 -15.58 3.46 -26.06
N ASP A 256 -14.51 4.26 -25.97
CA ASP A 256 -13.77 4.71 -27.15
C ASP A 256 -13.21 3.53 -27.95
N ASN A 257 -12.76 2.48 -27.25
CA ASN A 257 -12.29 1.27 -27.89
C ASN A 257 -13.44 0.53 -28.62
N ALA A 258 -14.59 0.33 -27.98
CA ALA A 258 -15.76 -0.29 -28.56
C ALA A 258 -16.23 0.49 -29.82
N LEU A 259 -16.39 1.80 -29.72
CA LEU A 259 -16.83 2.65 -30.83
C LEU A 259 -15.84 2.65 -31.99
N ARG A 260 -14.55 2.59 -31.70
CA ARG A 260 -13.48 2.57 -32.71
C ARG A 260 -13.47 1.28 -33.54
N TYR A 261 -13.69 0.13 -32.91
CA TYR A 261 -13.53 -1.17 -33.56
C TYR A 261 -14.84 -1.79 -34.01
N ALA A 262 -15.95 -1.49 -33.34
CA ALA A 262 -17.26 -2.01 -33.66
C ALA A 262 -18.23 -0.96 -34.22
N GLY A 263 -18.07 0.33 -33.83
CA GLY A 263 -18.99 1.40 -34.20
C GLY A 263 -20.25 1.46 -33.31
N ASP A 264 -20.41 0.51 -32.40
CA ASP A 264 -21.51 0.45 -31.42
C ASP A 264 -21.00 0.04 -30.05
N ALA A 265 -21.75 0.35 -28.99
CA ALA A 265 -21.50 -0.13 -27.64
C ALA A 265 -22.79 -0.21 -26.81
N LEU A 266 -22.85 -1.23 -25.94
CA LEU A 266 -23.85 -1.33 -24.88
C LEU A 266 -23.13 -1.33 -23.54
N ILE A 267 -23.46 -0.37 -22.67
CA ILE A 267 -22.97 -0.35 -21.28
C ILE A 267 -24.05 -0.93 -20.39
N SER A 268 -23.76 -2.04 -19.72
CA SER A 268 -24.70 -2.66 -18.78
C SER A 268 -24.19 -2.61 -17.34
N LEU A 269 -25.09 -2.29 -16.41
CA LEU A 269 -24.85 -2.25 -14.98
C LEU A 269 -25.57 -3.42 -14.32
N GLU A 270 -24.83 -4.22 -13.55
CA GLU A 270 -25.38 -5.26 -12.69
C GLU A 270 -24.90 -5.01 -11.26
N ASP A 271 -25.82 -4.70 -10.39
CA ASP A 271 -25.56 -4.35 -9.00
C ASP A 271 -25.92 -5.49 -8.06
N SER A 272 -24.99 -5.89 -7.23
CA SER A 272 -25.17 -6.89 -6.18
C SER A 272 -24.78 -6.32 -4.81
N ARG A 273 -24.98 -7.10 -3.75
CA ARG A 273 -24.54 -6.71 -2.39
C ARG A 273 -23.02 -6.72 -2.22
N GLU A 274 -22.33 -7.48 -3.04
CA GLU A 274 -20.88 -7.72 -2.89
C GLU A 274 -20.08 -6.89 -3.89
N GLU A 275 -20.60 -6.69 -5.10
CA GLU A 275 -19.90 -6.00 -6.18
C GLU A 275 -20.86 -5.30 -7.15
N LEU A 276 -20.38 -4.24 -7.78
CA LEU A 276 -20.94 -3.63 -8.96
C LEU A 276 -20.18 -4.13 -10.19
N VAL A 277 -20.87 -4.71 -11.15
CA VAL A 277 -20.30 -5.16 -12.42
C VAL A 277 -20.75 -4.20 -13.53
N ILE A 278 -19.79 -3.59 -14.22
CA ILE A 278 -20.01 -2.73 -15.39
C ILE A 278 -19.48 -3.46 -16.61
N ARG A 279 -20.32 -3.71 -17.61
CA ARG A 279 -19.90 -4.32 -18.86
C ARG A 279 -20.01 -3.32 -20.01
N VAL A 280 -18.93 -3.20 -20.77
CA VAL A 280 -18.92 -2.50 -22.05
C VAL A 280 -18.84 -3.56 -23.13
N ILE A 281 -19.94 -3.70 -23.87
CA ILE A 281 -20.18 -4.78 -24.84
C ILE A 281 -20.16 -4.18 -26.24
N ASP A 282 -19.37 -4.75 -27.13
CA ASP A 282 -19.32 -4.40 -28.55
C ASP A 282 -19.55 -5.62 -29.44
N HIS A 283 -19.85 -5.37 -30.73
CA HIS A 283 -20.06 -6.39 -31.74
C HIS A 283 -18.98 -6.33 -32.83
N GLY A 284 -17.76 -5.94 -32.45
CA GLY A 284 -16.63 -5.84 -33.34
C GLY A 284 -15.95 -7.19 -33.66
N PRO A 285 -14.70 -7.16 -34.13
CA PRO A 285 -13.96 -8.38 -34.50
C PRO A 285 -13.55 -9.24 -33.30
N GLY A 286 -13.70 -8.73 -32.05
CA GLY A 286 -13.26 -9.40 -30.84
C GLY A 286 -11.72 -9.48 -30.70
N ILE A 287 -11.30 -10.14 -29.64
CA ILE A 287 -9.87 -10.39 -29.34
C ILE A 287 -9.68 -11.90 -29.03
N ALA A 288 -8.76 -12.53 -29.75
CA ALA A 288 -8.42 -13.94 -29.51
C ALA A 288 -7.94 -14.17 -28.07
N ALA A 289 -8.34 -15.27 -27.48
CA ALA A 289 -8.14 -15.56 -26.05
C ALA A 289 -6.66 -15.47 -25.60
N ASP A 290 -5.73 -15.90 -26.48
CA ASP A 290 -4.28 -15.86 -26.25
C ASP A 290 -3.70 -14.44 -26.24
N LYS A 291 -4.45 -13.44 -26.76
CA LYS A 291 -4.02 -12.02 -26.85
C LYS A 291 -4.72 -11.11 -25.83
N ARG A 292 -5.75 -11.60 -25.10
CA ARG A 292 -6.54 -10.78 -24.19
C ARG A 292 -5.74 -10.20 -23.02
N GLU A 293 -4.68 -10.88 -22.61
CA GLU A 293 -3.78 -10.34 -21.58
C GLU A 293 -2.78 -9.34 -22.16
N ALA A 294 -2.24 -9.63 -23.33
CA ALA A 294 -1.26 -8.78 -24.00
C ALA A 294 -1.80 -7.40 -24.41
N VAL A 295 -3.12 -7.26 -24.67
CA VAL A 295 -3.70 -5.96 -25.02
C VAL A 295 -3.71 -4.93 -23.88
N PHE A 296 -3.43 -5.36 -22.67
CA PHE A 296 -3.24 -4.47 -21.53
C PHE A 296 -1.81 -3.93 -21.40
N GLU A 297 -0.86 -4.48 -22.16
CA GLU A 297 0.51 -3.95 -22.19
C GLU A 297 0.54 -2.57 -22.87
N PRO A 298 1.27 -1.59 -22.33
CA PRO A 298 1.39 -0.27 -22.93
C PRO A 298 1.90 -0.35 -24.38
N PHE A 299 1.28 0.41 -25.28
CA PHE A 299 1.61 0.49 -26.72
C PHE A 299 1.38 -0.81 -27.51
N PHE A 300 0.81 -1.84 -26.90
CA PHE A 300 0.48 -3.06 -27.64
C PHE A 300 -0.69 -2.82 -28.60
N ARG A 301 -0.56 -3.36 -29.81
CA ARG A 301 -1.60 -3.32 -30.86
C ARG A 301 -1.64 -4.63 -31.62
N LEU A 302 -2.84 -5.12 -31.93
CA LEU A 302 -3.03 -6.29 -32.76
C LEU A 302 -2.58 -5.99 -34.21
N GLU A 303 -1.90 -6.94 -34.87
CA GLU A 303 -1.29 -6.75 -36.20
C GLU A 303 -2.29 -6.31 -37.28
N GLY A 304 -3.54 -6.72 -37.19
CA GLY A 304 -4.60 -6.30 -38.12
C GLY A 304 -5.08 -4.85 -37.94
N SER A 305 -4.79 -4.20 -36.82
CA SER A 305 -5.18 -2.81 -36.55
C SER A 305 -4.15 -1.77 -37.08
N ARG A 306 -2.94 -2.21 -37.42
CA ARG A 306 -1.91 -1.33 -37.98
C ARG A 306 -2.25 -0.86 -39.40
N ASN A 307 -2.97 -1.67 -40.18
CA ASN A 307 -3.31 -1.40 -41.59
C ASN A 307 -4.67 -0.72 -41.78
N ARG A 308 -5.50 -0.61 -40.77
CA ARG A 308 -6.74 0.15 -40.82
C ARG A 308 -6.49 1.52 -40.18
N ASN A 309 -6.97 2.59 -40.81
CA ASN A 309 -6.88 4.00 -40.36
C ASN A 309 -7.47 4.26 -38.95
N SER A 310 -7.49 3.29 -38.06
CA SER A 310 -7.96 3.38 -36.70
C SER A 310 -6.84 3.84 -35.78
N GLY A 311 -6.54 5.15 -35.81
CA GLY A 311 -5.50 5.78 -35.00
C GLY A 311 -5.68 5.61 -33.50
N GLY A 312 -5.05 4.61 -32.91
CA GLY A 312 -4.98 4.42 -31.46
C GLY A 312 -3.57 4.13 -31.01
N VAL A 313 -3.14 4.74 -29.91
CA VAL A 313 -1.78 4.64 -29.36
C VAL A 313 -1.50 3.30 -28.71
N GLY A 314 -2.52 2.51 -28.38
CA GLY A 314 -2.39 1.27 -27.61
C GLY A 314 -2.23 1.52 -26.10
N LEU A 315 -2.72 2.66 -25.60
CA LEU A 315 -2.71 2.99 -24.16
C LEU A 315 -4.08 2.84 -23.50
N GLY A 316 -5.19 2.90 -24.27
CA GLY A 316 -6.54 2.93 -23.70
C GLY A 316 -6.86 1.75 -22.81
N MET A 317 -6.50 0.52 -23.20
CA MET A 317 -6.72 -0.68 -22.41
C MET A 317 -5.86 -0.72 -21.14
N THR A 318 -4.61 -0.26 -21.24
CA THR A 318 -3.70 -0.13 -20.09
C THR A 318 -4.27 0.86 -19.07
N ILE A 319 -4.70 2.05 -19.54
CA ILE A 319 -5.33 3.09 -18.68
C ILE A 319 -6.58 2.53 -17.99
N ALA A 320 -7.44 1.82 -18.73
CA ALA A 320 -8.65 1.24 -18.18
C ALA A 320 -8.35 0.20 -17.08
N ARG A 321 -7.36 -0.67 -17.28
CA ARG A 321 -6.93 -1.67 -16.30
C ARG A 321 -6.38 -1.03 -15.03
N GLU A 322 -5.43 -0.11 -15.18
CA GLU A 322 -4.85 0.60 -14.05
C GLU A 322 -5.88 1.42 -13.26
N ALA A 323 -6.86 2.01 -13.97
CA ALA A 323 -7.97 2.72 -13.33
C ALA A 323 -8.87 1.77 -12.54
N ALA A 324 -9.19 0.58 -13.08
CA ALA A 324 -9.97 -0.44 -12.37
C ALA A 324 -9.22 -0.95 -11.11
N GLU A 325 -7.92 -1.19 -11.22
CA GLU A 325 -7.08 -1.60 -10.08
C GLU A 325 -7.01 -0.53 -8.98
N ARG A 326 -6.89 0.75 -9.35
CA ARG A 326 -6.95 1.88 -8.39
C ARG A 326 -8.29 2.00 -7.66
N LEU A 327 -9.37 1.57 -8.30
CA LEU A 327 -10.70 1.49 -7.69
C LEU A 327 -10.87 0.27 -6.78
N GLY A 328 -9.81 -0.54 -6.58
CA GLY A 328 -9.86 -1.79 -5.83
C GLY A 328 -10.60 -2.92 -6.56
N GLY A 329 -10.84 -2.75 -7.87
CA GLY A 329 -11.54 -3.69 -8.71
C GLY A 329 -10.64 -4.44 -9.68
N GLN A 330 -11.27 -5.11 -10.65
CA GLN A 330 -10.60 -5.86 -11.70
C GLN A 330 -11.24 -5.58 -13.05
N LEU A 331 -10.43 -5.57 -14.12
CA LEU A 331 -10.89 -5.50 -15.51
C LEU A 331 -10.52 -6.80 -16.23
N SER A 332 -11.51 -7.44 -16.84
CA SER A 332 -11.32 -8.64 -17.65
C SER A 332 -12.00 -8.50 -19.01
N LEU A 333 -11.57 -9.32 -19.97
CA LEU A 333 -12.10 -9.34 -21.32
C LEU A 333 -12.72 -10.69 -21.62
N GLU A 334 -13.97 -10.67 -22.11
CA GLU A 334 -14.75 -11.84 -22.48
C GLU A 334 -15.19 -11.73 -23.95
N GLU A 335 -15.58 -12.84 -24.54
CA GLU A 335 -16.14 -12.85 -25.89
C GLU A 335 -17.64 -12.54 -25.81
N THR A 336 -18.10 -11.62 -26.68
CA THR A 336 -19.53 -11.31 -26.77
C THR A 336 -20.27 -12.44 -27.48
N SER A 337 -21.44 -12.81 -26.96
CA SER A 337 -22.32 -13.79 -27.60
C SER A 337 -22.72 -13.28 -29.00
N GLY A 338 -22.35 -13.99 -30.05
CA GLY A 338 -22.57 -13.55 -31.43
C GLY A 338 -21.39 -12.83 -32.09
N GLY A 339 -20.26 -12.72 -31.39
CA GLY A 339 -19.03 -12.06 -31.87
C GLY A 339 -18.88 -10.65 -31.27
N GLY A 340 -17.65 -10.27 -31.02
CA GLY A 340 -17.27 -8.97 -30.39
C GLY A 340 -16.46 -9.14 -29.13
N LEU A 341 -16.33 -8.06 -28.39
CA LEU A 341 -15.61 -8.00 -27.11
C LEU A 341 -16.52 -7.46 -26.01
N THR A 342 -16.50 -8.11 -24.85
CA THR A 342 -17.10 -7.61 -23.61
C THR A 342 -15.98 -7.30 -22.61
N ALA A 343 -15.81 -6.03 -22.29
CA ALA A 343 -14.95 -5.60 -21.20
C ALA A 343 -15.75 -5.54 -19.91
N VAL A 344 -15.30 -6.29 -18.89
CA VAL A 344 -16.00 -6.47 -17.60
C VAL A 344 -15.19 -5.82 -16.49
N ILE A 345 -15.74 -4.77 -15.90
CA ILE A 345 -15.19 -4.10 -14.71
C ILE A 345 -15.94 -4.64 -13.50
N ARG A 346 -15.24 -5.17 -12.50
CA ARG A 346 -15.81 -5.61 -11.22
C ARG A 346 -15.30 -4.71 -10.11
N LEU A 347 -16.18 -4.03 -9.42
CA LEU A 347 -15.87 -3.10 -8.33
C LEU A 347 -16.49 -3.62 -7.03
N PRO A 348 -15.71 -3.85 -5.96
CA PRO A 348 -16.25 -4.31 -4.69
C PRO A 348 -17.14 -3.23 -4.05
N ARG A 349 -18.22 -3.64 -3.39
CA ARG A 349 -19.00 -2.80 -2.48
C ARG A 349 -18.41 -2.95 -1.09
N LEU A 350 -17.64 -1.94 -0.65
CA LEU A 350 -17.03 -1.85 0.69
C LEU A 350 -18.02 -1.30 1.71
#